data_2b31a44ad373ad5183a75ccf702fb3d8
#
_entry.id   2b31a44ad373ad5183a75ccf702fb3d8
#
_cell.length_a   1.000
_cell.length_b   1.000
_cell.length_c   1.000
_cell.angle_alpha   90.00
_cell.angle_beta   90.00
_cell.angle_gamma   90.00
#
_symmetry.space_group_name_H-M   'P 1'
#
loop_
_entity.id
_entity.type
_entity.pdbx_description
1 polymer ?
#
loop_
_entity_poly.entity_id
_entity_poly.type
_entity_poly.pdbx_seq_one_letter_code
_entity_poly.pdbx_strand_id
1 'polypeptide(L)'
;IQPDKNGNSKKLSDLKGQIILIDFWASWCGPCRKENPNVVRVYNAYKSKGFNIFSVSLDTDKSKWLAAVQADGLIWDNHVCALDDANNKAAIDYRITGIPMSFLVNKEGIIVAENLRGQALETKVMELINQ
;
A
#
# COMPACT_ATOMS: atom_id res chain seq x y z
N ILE A 1 12.21 -4.10 -4.07
CA ILE A 1 11.81 -4.74 -5.35
C ILE A 1 11.09 -6.05 -5.04
N GLN A 2 9.87 -6.17 -5.49
CA GLN A 2 9.11 -7.41 -5.34
C GLN A 2 8.26 -7.66 -6.60
N PRO A 3 7.88 -8.93 -6.85
CA PRO A 3 7.08 -9.23 -8.03
C PRO A 3 5.63 -8.78 -7.88
N ASP A 4 5.05 -8.30 -8.99
CA ASP A 4 3.63 -8.00 -9.09
C ASP A 4 2.85 -9.28 -9.48
N LYS A 5 1.55 -9.12 -9.76
CA LYS A 5 0.66 -10.25 -10.10
C LYS A 5 1.09 -11.02 -11.35
N ASN A 6 1.87 -10.37 -12.22
CA ASN A 6 2.36 -10.97 -13.48
C ASN A 6 3.79 -11.48 -13.36
N GLY A 7 4.38 -11.45 -12.16
CA GLY A 7 5.75 -11.85 -11.92
C GLY A 7 6.80 -10.80 -12.27
N ASN A 8 6.38 -9.61 -12.69
CA ASN A 8 7.29 -8.52 -13.01
C ASN A 8 7.72 -7.79 -11.74
N SER A 9 8.97 -7.39 -11.67
CA SER A 9 9.48 -6.64 -10.52
C SER A 9 8.94 -5.22 -10.50
N LYS A 10 8.50 -4.77 -9.31
CA LYS A 10 8.08 -3.40 -9.08
C LYS A 10 8.90 -2.77 -7.97
N LYS A 11 9.23 -1.49 -8.13
CA LYS A 11 10.03 -0.73 -7.18
C LYS A 11 9.26 0.50 -6.73
N LEU A 12 9.38 0.83 -5.45
CA LEU A 12 8.83 2.07 -4.91
C LEU A 12 9.40 3.30 -5.65
N SER A 13 10.68 3.26 -6.01
CA SER A 13 11.34 4.36 -6.73
C SER A 13 10.72 4.67 -8.09
N ASP A 14 9.94 3.73 -8.66
CA ASP A 14 9.22 3.97 -9.92
C ASP A 14 8.10 5.02 -9.76
N LEU A 15 7.70 5.32 -8.51
CA LEU A 15 6.65 6.28 -8.19
C LEU A 15 7.21 7.61 -7.67
N LYS A 16 8.46 7.90 -7.95
CA LYS A 16 9.13 9.10 -7.48
C LYS A 16 8.37 10.38 -7.88
N GLY A 17 8.27 11.32 -6.95
CA GLY A 17 7.59 12.59 -7.22
C GLY A 17 6.11 12.57 -6.88
N GLN A 18 5.57 11.43 -6.46
CA GLN A 18 4.17 11.32 -6.03
C GLN A 18 4.09 11.21 -4.50
N ILE A 19 2.89 11.51 -3.98
CA ILE A 19 2.54 11.20 -2.58
C ILE A 19 2.13 9.73 -2.57
N ILE A 20 2.77 8.91 -1.74
CA ILE A 20 2.58 7.46 -1.79
C ILE A 20 2.19 6.91 -0.42
N LEU A 21 1.11 6.12 -0.39
CA LEU A 21 0.78 5.30 0.77
C LEU A 21 1.40 3.92 0.54
N ILE A 22 2.35 3.55 1.38
CA ILE A 22 2.92 2.19 1.38
C ILE A 22 2.14 1.39 2.41
N ASP A 23 1.39 0.41 1.94
CA ASP A 23 0.44 -0.34 2.77
C ASP A 23 0.84 -1.81 2.85
N PHE A 24 1.15 -2.27 4.06
CA PHE A 24 1.47 -3.68 4.33
C PHE A 24 0.21 -4.38 4.84
N TRP A 25 -0.21 -5.43 4.14
CA TRP A 25 -1.46 -6.11 4.39
C TRP A 25 -1.39 -7.58 4.00
N ALA A 26 -2.48 -8.30 4.16
CA ALA A 26 -2.65 -9.66 3.65
C ALA A 26 -4.13 -9.99 3.50
N SER A 27 -4.45 -10.95 2.65
CA SER A 27 -5.84 -11.37 2.43
C SER A 27 -6.49 -11.93 3.69
N TRP A 28 -5.70 -12.50 4.59
CA TRP A 28 -6.15 -13.09 5.85
C TRP A 28 -6.22 -12.09 7.02
N CYS A 29 -5.83 -10.85 6.79
CA CYS A 29 -5.80 -9.82 7.83
C CYS A 29 -7.15 -9.12 7.91
N GLY A 30 -7.96 -9.45 8.92
CA GLY A 30 -9.28 -8.85 9.12
C GLY A 30 -9.26 -7.32 9.21
N PRO A 31 -8.45 -6.73 10.10
CA PRO A 31 -8.37 -5.27 10.21
C PRO A 31 -7.91 -4.59 8.92
N CYS A 32 -6.99 -5.21 8.15
CA CYS A 32 -6.55 -4.70 6.86
C CYS A 32 -7.72 -4.62 5.88
N ARG A 33 -8.49 -5.72 5.80
CA ARG A 33 -9.64 -5.82 4.90
C ARG A 33 -10.73 -4.81 5.28
N LYS A 34 -10.87 -4.56 6.59
CA LYS A 34 -11.87 -3.63 7.10
C LYS A 34 -11.56 -2.17 6.74
N GLU A 35 -10.28 -1.81 6.69
CA GLU A 35 -9.85 -0.47 6.30
C GLU A 35 -9.84 -0.26 4.77
N ASN A 36 -9.73 -1.33 4.00
CA ASN A 36 -9.57 -1.23 2.53
C ASN A 36 -10.63 -0.36 1.84
N PRO A 37 -11.93 -0.41 2.21
CA PRO A 37 -12.92 0.50 1.59
C PRO A 37 -12.56 1.98 1.75
N ASN A 38 -12.01 2.38 2.91
CA ASN A 38 -11.57 3.75 3.13
C ASN A 38 -10.35 4.08 2.26
N VAL A 39 -9.41 3.15 2.14
CA VAL A 39 -8.22 3.34 1.30
C VAL A 39 -8.62 3.52 -0.16
N VAL A 40 -9.56 2.72 -0.66
CA VAL A 40 -10.10 2.85 -2.02
C VAL A 40 -10.75 4.22 -2.21
N ARG A 41 -11.53 4.67 -1.24
CA ARG A 41 -12.19 5.97 -1.30
C ARG A 41 -11.18 7.11 -1.40
N VAL A 42 -10.14 7.08 -0.59
CA VAL A 42 -9.09 8.09 -0.60
C VAL A 42 -8.32 8.06 -1.93
N TYR A 43 -8.02 6.88 -2.43
CA TYR A 43 -7.35 6.73 -3.72
C TYR A 43 -8.17 7.36 -4.85
N ASN A 44 -9.45 7.04 -4.93
CA ASN A 44 -10.33 7.58 -5.97
C ASN A 44 -10.46 9.10 -5.89
N ALA A 45 -10.46 9.64 -4.68
CA ALA A 45 -10.60 11.09 -4.50
C ALA A 45 -9.35 11.86 -4.91
N TYR A 46 -8.16 11.29 -4.74
CA TYR A 46 -6.91 12.04 -4.88
C TYR A 46 -5.93 11.51 -5.93
N LYS A 47 -6.24 10.41 -6.62
CA LYS A 47 -5.34 9.82 -7.62
C LYS A 47 -4.96 10.78 -8.74
N SER A 48 -5.87 11.68 -9.12
CA SER A 48 -5.62 12.68 -10.16
C SER A 48 -4.78 13.86 -9.66
N LYS A 49 -4.49 13.92 -8.38
CA LYS A 49 -3.75 15.01 -7.74
C LYS A 49 -2.35 14.59 -7.28
N GLY A 50 -1.83 13.49 -7.83
CA GLY A 50 -0.48 13.02 -7.52
C GLY A 50 -0.39 12.08 -6.33
N PHE A 51 -1.50 11.45 -5.94
CA PHE A 51 -1.53 10.42 -4.90
C PHE A 51 -1.55 9.04 -5.52
N ASN A 52 -0.74 8.14 -4.98
CA ASN A 52 -0.72 6.75 -5.40
C ASN A 52 -0.55 5.82 -4.20
N ILE A 53 -0.78 4.54 -4.43
CA ILE A 53 -0.65 3.53 -3.38
C ILE A 53 0.29 2.43 -3.86
N PHE A 54 1.13 1.96 -2.95
CA PHE A 54 2.03 0.83 -3.17
C PHE A 54 1.71 -0.20 -2.09
N SER A 55 0.99 -1.25 -2.48
CA SER A 55 0.52 -2.27 -1.54
C SER A 55 1.46 -3.47 -1.54
N VAL A 56 1.94 -3.81 -0.34
CA VAL A 56 2.84 -4.96 -0.14
C VAL A 56 2.07 -6.02 0.63
N SER A 57 1.77 -7.14 -0.02
CA SER A 57 1.09 -8.25 0.62
C SER A 57 2.07 -9.20 1.27
N LEU A 58 1.72 -9.68 2.46
CA LEU A 58 2.45 -10.72 3.17
C LEU A 58 1.86 -12.10 2.91
N ASP A 59 0.98 -12.23 1.91
CA ASP A 59 0.38 -13.51 1.53
C ASP A 59 1.44 -14.51 1.05
N THR A 60 1.19 -15.78 1.30
CA THR A 60 1.99 -16.89 0.77
C THR A 60 1.24 -17.68 -0.30
N ASP A 61 -0.02 -17.36 -0.54
CA ASP A 61 -0.87 -17.99 -1.55
C ASP A 61 -1.31 -16.95 -2.57
N LYS A 62 -0.83 -17.09 -3.80
CA LYS A 62 -1.11 -16.12 -4.87
C LYS A 62 -2.60 -16.00 -5.18
N SER A 63 -3.34 -17.11 -5.19
CA SER A 63 -4.77 -17.11 -5.49
C SER A 63 -5.55 -16.30 -4.45
N LYS A 64 -5.23 -16.47 -3.17
CA LYS A 64 -5.88 -15.72 -2.09
C LYS A 64 -5.55 -14.23 -2.15
N TRP A 65 -4.31 -13.91 -2.47
CA TRP A 65 -3.88 -12.52 -2.65
C TRP A 65 -4.68 -11.84 -3.76
N LEU A 66 -4.69 -12.44 -4.94
CA LEU A 66 -5.37 -11.85 -6.10
C LEU A 66 -6.89 -11.78 -5.90
N ALA A 67 -7.48 -12.80 -5.26
CA ALA A 67 -8.90 -12.80 -4.96
C ALA A 67 -9.28 -11.66 -4.01
N ALA A 68 -8.44 -11.38 -3.01
CA ALA A 68 -8.68 -10.27 -2.08
C ALA A 68 -8.52 -8.90 -2.75
N VAL A 69 -7.51 -8.74 -3.60
CA VAL A 69 -7.33 -7.50 -4.38
C VAL A 69 -8.59 -7.21 -5.19
N GLN A 70 -9.13 -8.22 -5.86
CA GLN A 70 -10.34 -8.07 -6.66
C GLN A 70 -11.58 -7.83 -5.79
N ALA A 71 -11.76 -8.62 -4.73
CA ALA A 71 -12.93 -8.53 -3.87
C ALA A 71 -13.04 -7.16 -3.17
N ASP A 72 -11.93 -6.60 -2.76
CA ASP A 72 -11.89 -5.31 -2.07
C ASP A 72 -11.79 -4.13 -3.03
N GLY A 73 -11.69 -4.37 -4.34
CA GLY A 73 -11.63 -3.32 -5.34
C GLY A 73 -10.38 -2.46 -5.26
N LEU A 74 -9.23 -3.06 -4.97
CA LEU A 74 -7.96 -2.36 -4.86
C LEU A 74 -7.39 -2.10 -6.26
N ILE A 75 -7.88 -1.05 -6.90
CA ILE A 75 -7.76 -0.83 -8.34
C ILE A 75 -6.45 -0.21 -8.84
N TRP A 76 -5.57 0.21 -7.94
CA TRP A 76 -4.25 0.72 -8.34
C TRP A 76 -3.34 -0.42 -8.82
N ASP A 77 -2.31 -0.05 -9.59
CA ASP A 77 -1.46 -1.06 -10.24
C ASP A 77 -0.34 -1.60 -9.36
N ASN A 78 0.02 -0.87 -8.30
CA ASN A 78 1.22 -1.16 -7.54
C ASN A 78 0.95 -2.16 -6.42
N HIS A 79 0.71 -3.41 -6.81
CA HIS A 79 0.52 -4.53 -5.89
C HIS A 79 1.68 -5.49 -6.01
N VAL A 80 2.40 -5.72 -4.93
CA VAL A 80 3.52 -6.65 -4.90
C VAL A 80 3.35 -7.66 -3.78
N CYS A 81 3.93 -8.84 -3.97
CA CYS A 81 3.91 -9.92 -2.98
C CYS A 81 5.04 -10.89 -3.27
N ALA A 82 5.89 -11.12 -2.28
CA ALA A 82 7.00 -12.06 -2.41
C ALA A 82 6.53 -13.52 -2.37
N LEU A 83 5.30 -13.77 -1.90
CA LEU A 83 4.75 -15.10 -1.65
C LEU A 83 5.57 -15.92 -0.66
N ASP A 84 6.35 -15.24 0.17
CA ASP A 84 7.18 -15.83 1.20
C ASP A 84 7.26 -14.82 2.35
N ASP A 85 6.48 -15.07 3.40
CA ASP A 85 6.38 -14.16 4.54
C ASP A 85 7.75 -13.96 5.23
N ALA A 86 8.53 -15.01 5.37
CA ALA A 86 9.83 -14.97 6.06
C ALA A 86 10.88 -14.17 5.27
N ASN A 87 10.76 -14.13 3.94
CA ASN A 87 11.72 -13.48 3.05
C ASN A 87 11.16 -12.25 2.34
N ASN A 88 10.06 -11.67 2.83
CA ASN A 88 9.50 -10.47 2.25
C ASN A 88 10.45 -9.29 2.51
N LYS A 89 11.21 -8.92 1.48
CA LYS A 89 12.25 -7.91 1.59
C LYS A 89 11.72 -6.55 2.05
N ALA A 90 10.58 -6.13 1.52
CA ALA A 90 9.99 -4.85 1.93
C ALA A 90 9.59 -4.87 3.40
N ALA A 91 9.01 -5.99 3.88
CA ALA A 91 8.64 -6.11 5.28
C ALA A 91 9.89 -6.08 6.19
N ILE A 92 10.98 -6.73 5.77
CA ILE A 92 12.24 -6.71 6.50
C ILE A 92 12.82 -5.30 6.53
N ASP A 93 12.88 -4.64 5.39
CA ASP A 93 13.46 -3.30 5.26
C ASP A 93 12.71 -2.26 6.08
N TYR A 94 11.39 -2.36 6.17
CA TYR A 94 10.55 -1.45 6.93
C TYR A 94 10.31 -1.91 8.37
N ARG A 95 10.94 -3.03 8.80
CA ARG A 95 10.83 -3.59 10.14
C ARG A 95 9.40 -3.85 10.56
N ILE A 96 8.64 -4.49 9.67
CA ILE A 96 7.24 -4.79 9.91
C ILE A 96 7.13 -5.90 10.95
N THR A 97 6.49 -5.61 12.08
CA THR A 97 6.29 -6.57 13.16
C THR A 97 4.85 -7.06 13.26
N GLY A 98 3.95 -6.45 12.49
CA GLY A 98 2.54 -6.82 12.45
C GLY A 98 1.82 -6.03 11.37
N ILE A 99 0.61 -6.45 11.02
CA ILE A 99 -0.23 -5.77 10.05
C ILE A 99 -1.64 -5.58 10.62
N PRO A 100 -2.38 -4.55 10.19
CA PRO A 100 -2.01 -3.56 9.17
C PRO A 100 -0.91 -2.62 9.65
N MET A 101 -0.05 -2.22 8.73
CA MET A 101 0.97 -1.22 8.98
C MET A 101 1.19 -0.44 7.70
N SER A 102 1.30 0.89 7.80
CA SER A 102 1.42 1.73 6.61
C SER A 102 2.31 2.93 6.86
N PHE A 103 2.84 3.46 5.76
CA PHE A 103 3.71 4.65 5.78
C PHE A 103 3.25 5.61 4.69
N LEU A 104 3.15 6.88 5.01
CA LEU A 104 2.81 7.91 4.03
C LEU A 104 4.07 8.69 3.67
N VAL A 105 4.38 8.74 2.37
CA VAL A 105 5.60 9.34 1.84
C VAL A 105 5.22 10.57 1.03
N ASN A 106 5.96 11.67 1.23
CA ASN A 106 5.70 12.90 0.49
C ASN A 106 6.39 12.89 -0.88
N LYS A 107 6.24 13.98 -1.64
CA LYS A 107 6.79 14.08 -3.01
C LYS A 107 8.32 14.00 -3.05
N GLU A 108 8.99 14.30 -1.96
CA GLU A 108 10.46 14.23 -1.83
C GLU A 108 10.95 12.86 -1.41
N GLY A 109 10.03 11.90 -1.19
CA GLY A 109 10.40 10.54 -0.78
C GLY A 109 10.62 10.37 0.72
N ILE A 110 10.13 11.31 1.52
CA ILE A 110 10.30 11.27 2.98
C ILE A 110 9.05 10.72 3.64
N ILE A 111 9.21 9.77 4.57
CA ILE A 111 8.12 9.25 5.38
C ILE A 111 7.68 10.34 6.36
N VAL A 112 6.43 10.78 6.22
CA VAL A 112 5.88 11.87 7.03
C VAL A 112 4.81 11.42 8.02
N ALA A 113 4.32 10.19 7.90
CA ALA A 113 3.34 9.65 8.83
C ALA A 113 3.34 8.12 8.79
N GLU A 114 2.86 7.51 9.87
CA GLU A 114 2.74 6.05 9.99
C GLU A 114 1.35 5.68 10.48
N ASN A 115 0.81 4.58 9.92
CA ASN A 115 -0.40 3.92 10.42
C ASN A 115 -1.65 4.81 10.51
N LEU A 116 -1.77 5.79 9.60
CA LEU A 116 -2.96 6.63 9.52
C LEU A 116 -4.13 5.83 8.95
N ARG A 117 -5.32 6.02 9.51
CA ARG A 117 -6.54 5.35 9.11
C ARG A 117 -7.72 6.32 9.09
N GLY A 118 -8.79 5.94 8.38
CA GLY A 118 -10.02 6.69 8.35
C GLY A 118 -9.80 8.13 7.91
N GLN A 119 -10.40 9.05 8.63
CA GLN A 119 -10.31 10.48 8.31
C GLN A 119 -8.91 11.05 8.46
N ALA A 120 -8.11 10.51 9.39
CA ALA A 120 -6.74 10.98 9.59
C ALA A 120 -5.87 10.75 8.34
N LEU A 121 -6.07 9.64 7.65
CA LEU A 121 -5.38 9.38 6.39
C LEU A 121 -5.74 10.42 5.34
N GLU A 122 -7.03 10.65 5.11
CA GLU A 122 -7.49 11.61 4.12
C GLU A 122 -6.99 13.02 4.42
N THR A 123 -7.08 13.44 5.67
CA THR A 123 -6.65 14.78 6.10
C THR A 123 -5.17 14.99 5.79
N LYS A 124 -4.32 13.99 6.08
CA LYS A 124 -2.88 14.12 5.82
C LYS A 124 -2.57 14.13 4.33
N VAL A 125 -3.26 13.32 3.53
CA VAL A 125 -3.09 13.33 2.08
C VAL A 125 -3.44 14.71 1.52
N MET A 126 -4.56 15.29 1.96
CA MET A 126 -4.97 16.64 1.54
C MET A 126 -3.92 17.69 1.89
N GLU A 127 -3.36 17.63 3.10
CA GLU A 127 -2.27 18.54 3.51
C GLU A 127 -1.09 18.46 2.56
N LEU A 128 -0.66 17.24 2.24
CA LEU A 128 0.50 17.03 1.37
C LEU A 128 0.26 17.50 -0.06
N ILE A 129 -0.96 17.35 -0.55
CA ILE A 129 -1.34 17.81 -1.90
C ILE A 129 -1.31 19.34 -1.96
N ASN A 130 -1.69 20.01 -0.88
CA ASN A 130 -1.78 21.48 -0.84
C ASN A 130 -0.47 22.17 -0.46
N GLN A 131 0.59 21.42 -0.29
CA GLN A 131 1.92 21.99 -0.02
C GLN A 131 2.61 22.48 -1.29
#